data_39e0a1d07c138c81b437af044646c230
#
_entry.id   39e0a1d07c138c81b437af044646c230
#
_cell.length_a   1.000
_cell.length_b   1.000
_cell.length_c   1.000
_cell.angle_alpha   90.00
_cell.angle_beta   90.00
_cell.angle_gamma   90.00
#
_symmetry.space_group_name_H-M   'P 1'
#
loop_
_entity.id
_entity.type
_entity.pdbx_description
1 polymer ?
#
loop_
_entity_poly.entity_id
_entity_poly.type
_entity_poly.pdbx_seq_one_letter_code
_entity_poly.pdbx_strand_id
1 'polypeptide(L)'
;MMTFLLEYSLFLAKAMTILICLLLAVLGIAAAKRDNDDDEDKFEVRSLNEYYEEQQDLLYEALLDKKALKARQKAQRQAEKDEAETQKPRIFVLDFDGDIEASAVTQLREQISAVIQVASTEDRVLLRLESGGGLVHAYGLAASQLARLRARQIPLTVAVDKVAASGGYMMACLANELIAAPFAILGSVGVIGALPNFNELLQQYRIRYEEHTAGEHKRSLTLFGENTDADRQQFRHELAVTHDLFKNHIRRYRPQLDIDAIATGETWYGVQAVENRLIDAVGTSDDYILAHLHSHQLLQLEEH
;
A
#
# COMPACT_ATOMS: atom_id res chain seq x y z
N MET A 1 58.06 -30.80 23.26
CA MET A 1 57.60 -30.08 22.06
C MET A 1 56.59 -30.91 21.24
N MET A 2 56.83 -32.20 21.01
CA MET A 2 55.92 -33.08 20.23
C MET A 2 54.59 -33.36 20.94
N THR A 3 54.56 -33.52 22.27
CA THR A 3 53.35 -33.69 23.08
C THR A 3 52.46 -32.44 23.08
N PHE A 4 53.05 -31.28 23.17
CA PHE A 4 52.33 -30.01 23.10
C PHE A 4 51.64 -29.78 21.74
N LEU A 5 52.31 -30.13 20.63
CA LEU A 5 51.76 -30.04 19.29
C LEU A 5 50.59 -31.02 19.08
N LEU A 6 50.66 -32.20 19.67
CA LEU A 6 49.57 -33.19 19.63
C LEU A 6 48.35 -32.75 20.44
N GLU A 7 48.55 -32.20 21.65
CA GLU A 7 47.46 -31.68 22.47
C GLU A 7 46.79 -30.46 21.83
N TYR A 8 47.58 -29.56 21.23
CA TYR A 8 47.07 -28.39 20.54
C TYR A 8 46.27 -28.76 19.28
N SER A 9 46.74 -29.72 18.48
CA SER A 9 46.03 -30.21 17.29
C SER A 9 44.72 -30.92 17.66
N LEU A 10 44.71 -31.66 18.76
CA LEU A 10 43.49 -32.31 19.27
C LEU A 10 42.44 -31.27 19.79
N PHE A 11 42.93 -30.23 20.45
CA PHE A 11 42.08 -29.12 20.88
C PHE A 11 41.49 -28.37 19.69
N LEU A 12 42.31 -28.07 18.68
CA LEU A 12 41.85 -27.38 17.47
C LEU A 12 40.82 -28.21 16.70
N ALA A 13 41.05 -29.54 16.59
CA ALA A 13 40.09 -30.44 15.94
C ALA A 13 38.72 -30.46 16.69
N LYS A 14 38.73 -30.51 18.03
CA LYS A 14 37.53 -30.46 18.82
C LYS A 14 36.80 -29.12 18.66
N ALA A 15 37.51 -27.98 18.69
CA ALA A 15 36.96 -26.65 18.52
C ALA A 15 36.33 -26.50 17.11
N MET A 16 36.99 -26.98 16.06
CA MET A 16 36.46 -26.98 14.70
C MET A 16 35.20 -27.84 14.58
N THR A 17 35.19 -29.04 15.20
CA THR A 17 33.99 -29.90 15.18
C THR A 17 32.81 -29.22 15.87
N ILE A 18 33.02 -28.59 17.01
CA ILE A 18 31.96 -27.84 17.72
C ILE A 18 31.44 -26.67 16.85
N LEU A 19 32.34 -25.92 16.21
CA LEU A 19 31.98 -24.80 15.33
C LEU A 19 31.15 -25.27 14.13
N ILE A 20 31.54 -26.40 13.50
CA ILE A 20 30.81 -26.98 12.37
C ILE A 20 29.42 -27.46 12.82
N CYS A 21 29.32 -28.13 13.97
CA CYS A 21 28.01 -28.54 14.54
C CYS A 21 27.11 -27.36 14.84
N LEU A 22 27.65 -26.26 15.38
CA LEU A 22 26.90 -25.01 15.63
C LEU A 22 26.43 -24.36 14.31
N LEU A 23 27.29 -24.29 13.31
CA LEU A 23 26.94 -23.78 11.98
C LEU A 23 25.85 -24.63 11.31
N LEU A 24 25.94 -25.95 11.39
CA LEU A 24 24.91 -26.85 10.87
C LEU A 24 23.58 -26.73 11.63
N ALA A 25 23.63 -26.53 12.95
CA ALA A 25 22.42 -26.28 13.76
C ALA A 25 21.75 -24.95 13.39
N VAL A 26 22.52 -23.87 13.22
CA VAL A 26 22.01 -22.57 12.78
C VAL A 26 21.43 -22.65 11.36
N LEU A 27 22.11 -23.32 10.44
CA LEU A 27 21.62 -23.55 9.07
C LEU A 27 20.36 -24.43 9.07
N GLY A 28 20.28 -25.45 9.93
CA GLY A 28 19.10 -26.29 10.08
C GLY A 28 17.90 -25.52 10.65
N ILE A 29 18.12 -24.64 11.64
CA ILE A 29 17.08 -23.77 12.17
C ILE A 29 16.63 -22.75 11.13
N ALA A 30 17.56 -22.16 10.37
CA ALA A 30 17.26 -21.23 9.30
C ALA A 30 16.50 -21.89 8.13
N ALA A 31 16.84 -23.14 7.79
CA ALA A 31 16.11 -23.91 6.79
C ALA A 31 14.70 -24.30 7.26
N ALA A 32 14.56 -24.78 8.51
CA ALA A 32 13.26 -25.10 9.09
C ALA A 32 12.34 -23.88 9.23
N LYS A 33 12.92 -22.68 9.46
CA LYS A 33 12.16 -21.42 9.47
C LYS A 33 11.70 -21.01 8.07
N ARG A 34 12.49 -21.31 7.03
CA ARG A 34 12.13 -21.05 5.64
C ARG A 34 11.00 -21.95 5.12
N ASP A 35 10.98 -23.22 5.52
CA ASP A 35 9.90 -24.16 5.14
C ASP A 35 8.58 -23.83 5.86
N ASN A 36 8.60 -23.21 7.04
CA ASN A 36 7.37 -22.74 7.72
C ASN A 36 6.82 -21.42 7.13
N ASP A 37 7.65 -20.56 6.54
CA ASP A 37 7.19 -19.31 5.93
C ASP A 37 6.45 -19.55 4.59
N ASP A 38 6.54 -20.73 3.97
CA ASP A 38 5.87 -21.05 2.70
C ASP A 38 4.41 -21.55 2.87
N ASP A 39 3.96 -21.86 4.10
CA ASP A 39 2.62 -22.39 4.41
C ASP A 39 1.77 -21.45 5.29
N GLU A 40 2.27 -20.27 5.67
CA GLU A 40 1.44 -19.26 6.35
C GLU A 40 0.48 -18.64 5.33
N ASP A 41 -0.82 -18.67 5.65
CA ASP A 41 -1.86 -17.96 4.90
C ASP A 41 -1.42 -16.51 4.71
N LYS A 42 -1.32 -16.08 3.45
CA LYS A 42 -0.75 -14.77 3.08
C LYS A 42 -1.59 -13.59 3.57
N PHE A 43 -2.83 -13.82 3.95
CA PHE A 43 -3.75 -12.89 4.62
C PHE A 43 -4.89 -13.65 5.30
N GLU A 44 -5.43 -13.07 6.37
CA GLU A 44 -6.61 -13.55 7.07
C GLU A 44 -7.86 -12.83 6.56
N VAL A 45 -9.01 -13.50 6.57
CA VAL A 45 -10.30 -12.91 6.20
C VAL A 45 -11.15 -12.76 7.45
N ARG A 46 -11.43 -11.50 7.82
CA ARG A 46 -12.22 -11.15 8.99
C ARG A 46 -13.58 -10.58 8.60
N SER A 47 -14.65 -11.05 9.25
CA SER A 47 -15.99 -10.47 9.11
C SER A 47 -16.10 -9.17 9.91
N LEU A 48 -16.27 -8.03 9.24
CA LEU A 48 -16.54 -6.77 9.93
C LEU A 48 -17.97 -6.68 10.46
N ASN A 49 -18.92 -7.41 9.87
CA ASN A 49 -20.28 -7.47 10.41
C ASN A 49 -20.27 -8.07 11.81
N GLU A 50 -19.60 -9.23 12.01
CA GLU A 50 -19.46 -9.87 13.33
C GLU A 50 -18.73 -8.96 14.32
N TYR A 51 -17.64 -8.31 13.89
CA TYR A 51 -16.90 -7.38 14.73
C TYR A 51 -17.77 -6.23 15.27
N TYR A 52 -18.58 -5.59 14.42
CA TYR A 52 -19.46 -4.50 14.86
C TYR A 52 -20.67 -4.99 15.65
N GLU A 53 -21.16 -6.19 15.39
CA GLU A 53 -22.21 -6.83 16.19
C GLU A 53 -21.73 -7.11 17.62
N GLU A 54 -20.55 -7.68 17.79
CA GLU A 54 -19.95 -7.89 19.11
C GLU A 54 -19.81 -6.59 19.90
N GLN A 55 -19.35 -5.50 19.24
CA GLN A 55 -19.28 -4.19 19.88
C GLN A 55 -20.64 -3.64 20.30
N GLN A 56 -21.66 -3.81 19.45
CA GLN A 56 -23.03 -3.42 19.79
C GLN A 56 -23.56 -4.21 20.98
N ASP A 57 -23.31 -5.50 21.02
CA ASP A 57 -23.79 -6.37 22.10
C ASP A 57 -23.17 -5.98 23.45
N LEU A 58 -21.87 -5.66 23.48
CA LEU A 58 -21.21 -5.12 24.69
C LEU A 58 -21.91 -3.83 25.21
N LEU A 59 -22.30 -2.93 24.32
CA LEU A 59 -23.00 -1.73 24.69
C LEU A 59 -24.42 -2.01 25.18
N TYR A 60 -25.14 -2.92 24.52
CA TYR A 60 -26.50 -3.28 24.92
C TYR A 60 -26.54 -4.04 26.25
N GLU A 61 -25.52 -4.85 26.57
CA GLU A 61 -25.39 -5.49 27.89
C GLU A 61 -25.29 -4.46 29.01
N ALA A 62 -24.62 -3.32 28.75
CA ALA A 62 -24.51 -2.23 29.73
C ALA A 62 -25.76 -1.32 29.83
N LEU A 63 -26.52 -1.20 28.72
CA LEU A 63 -27.64 -0.27 28.61
C LEU A 63 -29.01 -0.88 28.92
N LEU A 64 -29.21 -2.20 28.68
CA LEU A 64 -30.49 -2.85 28.77
C LEU A 64 -30.62 -3.69 30.04
N ASP A 65 -31.84 -3.77 30.55
CA ASP A 65 -32.16 -4.75 31.60
C ASP A 65 -32.16 -6.19 31.03
N LYS A 66 -32.09 -7.18 31.92
CA LYS A 66 -32.03 -8.60 31.53
C LYS A 66 -33.21 -9.07 30.66
N LYS A 67 -34.37 -8.42 30.77
CA LYS A 67 -35.57 -8.79 30.00
C LYS A 67 -35.49 -8.24 28.59
N ALA A 68 -35.10 -6.96 28.43
CA ALA A 68 -34.90 -6.29 27.15
C ALA A 68 -33.75 -6.95 26.37
N LEU A 69 -32.64 -7.30 27.04
CA LEU A 69 -31.49 -7.98 26.43
C LEU A 69 -31.90 -9.34 25.83
N LYS A 70 -32.65 -10.17 26.60
CA LYS A 70 -33.15 -11.45 26.09
C LYS A 70 -34.13 -11.31 24.91
N ALA A 71 -34.96 -10.27 24.93
CA ALA A 71 -35.90 -10.00 23.84
C ALA A 71 -35.12 -9.59 22.55
N ARG A 72 -34.09 -8.76 22.68
CA ARG A 72 -33.20 -8.35 21.58
C ARG A 72 -32.46 -9.58 21.00
N GLN A 73 -31.79 -10.39 21.83
CA GLN A 73 -31.07 -11.59 21.38
C GLN A 73 -31.97 -12.57 20.64
N LYS A 74 -33.25 -12.70 21.09
CA LYS A 74 -34.21 -13.54 20.38
C LYS A 74 -34.61 -12.97 19.03
N ALA A 75 -34.80 -11.64 18.93
CA ALA A 75 -35.13 -10.95 17.68
C ALA A 75 -33.95 -11.04 16.68
N GLN A 76 -32.73 -10.87 17.17
CA GLN A 76 -31.52 -10.96 16.37
C GLN A 76 -31.34 -12.37 15.77
N ARG A 77 -31.46 -13.43 16.59
CA ARG A 77 -31.40 -14.82 16.11
C ARG A 77 -32.49 -15.18 15.09
N GLN A 78 -33.62 -14.49 15.14
CA GLN A 78 -34.67 -14.70 14.13
C GLN A 78 -34.29 -13.97 12.83
N ALA A 79 -33.79 -12.73 12.93
CA ALA A 79 -33.32 -11.98 11.78
C ALA A 79 -32.15 -12.69 11.05
N GLU A 80 -31.19 -13.23 11.80
CA GLU A 80 -30.08 -14.02 11.25
C GLU A 80 -30.56 -15.25 10.47
N LYS A 81 -31.61 -15.94 10.95
CA LYS A 81 -32.20 -17.08 10.23
C LYS A 81 -32.88 -16.66 8.94
N ASP A 82 -33.61 -15.56 8.99
CA ASP A 82 -34.32 -15.02 7.82
C ASP A 82 -33.33 -14.48 6.77
N GLU A 83 -32.20 -13.94 7.22
CA GLU A 83 -31.09 -13.46 6.36
C GLU A 83 -30.25 -14.58 5.76
N ALA A 84 -30.09 -15.71 6.47
CA ALA A 84 -29.30 -16.85 5.98
C ALA A 84 -29.83 -17.44 4.66
N GLU A 85 -31.09 -17.17 4.32
CA GLU A 85 -31.69 -17.55 3.03
C GLU A 85 -31.36 -16.56 1.89
N THR A 86 -30.81 -15.38 2.20
CA THR A 86 -30.55 -14.32 1.20
C THR A 86 -29.05 -14.05 1.12
N GLN A 87 -28.44 -14.38 0.00
CA GLN A 87 -27.02 -14.08 -0.23
C GLN A 87 -26.84 -12.56 -0.45
N LYS A 88 -26.29 -11.86 0.55
CA LYS A 88 -25.95 -10.45 0.43
C LYS A 88 -24.74 -10.24 -0.50
N PRO A 89 -24.71 -9.15 -1.28
CA PRO A 89 -23.48 -8.76 -1.98
C PRO A 89 -22.35 -8.49 -0.99
N ARG A 90 -21.10 -8.65 -1.43
CA ARG A 90 -19.91 -8.52 -0.57
C ARG A 90 -19.17 -7.23 -0.82
N ILE A 91 -18.58 -6.68 0.24
CA ILE A 91 -17.56 -5.63 0.15
C ILE A 91 -16.26 -6.21 0.70
N PHE A 92 -15.26 -6.34 -0.15
CA PHE A 92 -13.91 -6.70 0.24
C PHE A 92 -13.18 -5.43 0.70
N VAL A 93 -12.78 -5.39 1.97
CA VAL A 93 -12.08 -4.26 2.56
C VAL A 93 -10.60 -4.56 2.56
N LEU A 94 -9.84 -3.72 1.88
CA LEU A 94 -8.40 -3.79 1.76
C LEU A 94 -7.77 -2.55 2.40
N ASP A 95 -6.59 -2.73 2.97
CA ASP A 95 -5.78 -1.65 3.52
C ASP A 95 -4.52 -1.45 2.71
N PHE A 96 -4.13 -0.21 2.49
CA PHE A 96 -2.86 0.15 1.90
C PHE A 96 -2.23 1.32 2.66
N ASP A 97 -1.22 1.02 3.46
CA ASP A 97 -0.35 2.01 4.10
C ASP A 97 0.97 2.06 3.32
N GLY A 98 1.14 3.14 2.56
CA GLY A 98 2.19 3.26 1.56
C GLY A 98 3.37 4.09 2.02
N ASP A 99 4.53 3.44 2.17
CA ASP A 99 5.84 4.05 2.32
C ASP A 99 6.41 4.57 0.97
N ILE A 100 7.65 5.10 0.99
CA ILE A 100 8.31 5.63 -0.22
C ILE A 100 8.46 4.56 -1.32
N GLU A 101 8.66 3.30 -0.97
CA GLU A 101 8.87 2.16 -1.88
C GLU A 101 7.57 1.44 -2.22
N ALA A 102 6.43 1.88 -1.64
CA ALA A 102 5.14 1.21 -1.77
C ALA A 102 5.23 -0.29 -1.41
N SER A 103 5.92 -0.63 -0.31
CA SER A 103 6.22 -2.02 0.08
C SER A 103 4.95 -2.88 0.23
N ALA A 104 3.84 -2.29 0.68
CA ALA A 104 2.53 -2.93 0.76
C ALA A 104 1.95 -3.41 -0.60
N VAL A 105 2.59 -3.08 -1.74
CA VAL A 105 2.12 -3.50 -3.07
C VAL A 105 2.12 -5.02 -3.25
N THR A 106 3.00 -5.74 -2.56
CA THR A 106 3.08 -7.20 -2.64
C THR A 106 1.81 -7.83 -2.08
N GLN A 107 1.41 -7.43 -0.89
CA GLN A 107 0.16 -7.85 -0.24
C GLN A 107 -1.06 -7.43 -1.06
N LEU A 108 -1.14 -6.15 -1.45
CA LEU A 108 -2.25 -5.64 -2.28
C LEU A 108 -2.44 -6.48 -3.55
N ARG A 109 -1.35 -6.89 -4.20
CA ARG A 109 -1.38 -7.74 -5.41
C ARG A 109 -2.02 -9.10 -5.13
N GLU A 110 -1.68 -9.72 -4.00
CA GLU A 110 -2.19 -11.03 -3.59
C GLU A 110 -3.67 -10.95 -3.23
N GLN A 111 -4.05 -9.97 -2.40
CA GLN A 111 -5.44 -9.70 -2.04
C GLN A 111 -6.32 -9.43 -3.27
N ILE A 112 -5.88 -8.54 -4.18
CA ILE A 112 -6.62 -8.25 -5.42
C ILE A 112 -6.71 -9.50 -6.31
N SER A 113 -5.67 -10.32 -6.36
CA SER A 113 -5.71 -11.56 -7.15
C SER A 113 -6.71 -12.56 -6.59
N ALA A 114 -6.84 -12.67 -5.26
CA ALA A 114 -7.84 -13.49 -4.62
C ALA A 114 -9.26 -12.93 -4.86
N VAL A 115 -9.47 -11.64 -4.64
CA VAL A 115 -10.76 -10.98 -4.86
C VAL A 115 -11.25 -11.19 -6.30
N ILE A 116 -10.39 -10.99 -7.31
CA ILE A 116 -10.76 -11.17 -8.72
C ILE A 116 -11.23 -12.59 -9.05
N GLN A 117 -10.75 -13.61 -8.31
CA GLN A 117 -11.14 -15.01 -8.53
C GLN A 117 -12.51 -15.35 -7.97
N VAL A 118 -12.97 -14.62 -6.94
CA VAL A 118 -14.20 -14.95 -6.21
C VAL A 118 -15.30 -13.91 -6.34
N ALA A 119 -14.97 -12.68 -6.75
CA ALA A 119 -15.93 -11.59 -6.84
C ALA A 119 -16.94 -11.80 -7.96
N SER A 120 -18.20 -11.52 -7.65
CA SER A 120 -19.32 -11.42 -8.59
C SER A 120 -19.49 -9.96 -9.08
N THR A 121 -20.45 -9.74 -9.99
CA THR A 121 -20.76 -8.39 -10.51
C THR A 121 -21.45 -7.46 -9.50
N GLU A 122 -21.98 -8.01 -8.42
CA GLU A 122 -22.63 -7.25 -7.34
C GLU A 122 -21.67 -6.87 -6.21
N ASP A 123 -20.52 -7.54 -6.17
CA ASP A 123 -19.49 -7.30 -5.16
C ASP A 123 -18.70 -6.03 -5.45
N ARG A 124 -18.07 -5.48 -4.42
CA ARG A 124 -17.26 -4.25 -4.49
C ARG A 124 -15.99 -4.41 -3.68
N VAL A 125 -15.06 -3.49 -3.91
CA VAL A 125 -13.85 -3.32 -3.09
C VAL A 125 -13.89 -1.94 -2.43
N LEU A 126 -13.65 -1.91 -1.13
CA LEU A 126 -13.28 -0.71 -0.39
C LEU A 126 -11.79 -0.77 -0.13
N LEU A 127 -11.04 0.19 -0.63
CA LEU A 127 -9.64 0.39 -0.29
C LEU A 127 -9.51 1.55 0.70
N ARG A 128 -9.06 1.28 1.92
CA ARG A 128 -8.61 2.32 2.86
C ARG A 128 -7.17 2.65 2.51
N LEU A 129 -6.96 3.85 1.99
CA LEU A 129 -5.67 4.27 1.45
C LEU A 129 -5.04 5.36 2.31
N GLU A 130 -3.83 5.11 2.78
CA GLU A 130 -2.98 6.09 3.44
C GLU A 130 -1.61 6.11 2.76
N SER A 131 -1.26 7.21 2.08
CA SER A 131 0.06 7.36 1.49
C SER A 131 0.39 8.80 1.09
N GLY A 132 1.58 9.27 1.47
CA GLY A 132 2.18 10.51 0.96
C GLY A 132 2.78 10.39 -0.44
N GLY A 133 2.80 9.20 -1.02
CA GLY A 133 3.46 8.90 -2.30
C GLY A 133 4.92 8.49 -2.14
N GLY A 134 5.62 8.29 -3.26
CA GLY A 134 7.00 7.81 -3.27
C GLY A 134 7.52 7.55 -4.69
N LEU A 135 8.28 6.48 -4.87
CA LEU A 135 8.91 6.12 -6.14
C LEU A 135 7.87 5.84 -7.23
N VAL A 136 8.00 6.53 -8.35
CA VAL A 136 7.02 6.50 -9.45
C VAL A 136 6.76 5.09 -9.96
N HIS A 137 7.79 4.26 -10.12
CA HIS A 137 7.63 2.89 -10.60
C HIS A 137 6.95 1.97 -9.57
N ALA A 138 7.17 2.20 -8.28
CA ALA A 138 6.55 1.43 -7.20
C ALA A 138 5.05 1.75 -7.10
N TYR A 139 4.69 3.04 -7.06
CA TYR A 139 3.28 3.48 -7.08
C TYR A 139 2.59 3.21 -8.41
N GLY A 140 3.32 3.25 -9.51
CA GLY A 140 2.83 2.81 -10.82
C GLY A 140 2.42 1.33 -10.82
N LEU A 141 3.19 0.47 -10.14
CA LEU A 141 2.82 -0.94 -9.95
C LEU A 141 1.58 -1.08 -9.06
N ALA A 142 1.51 -0.35 -7.93
CA ALA A 142 0.35 -0.37 -7.04
C ALA A 142 -0.93 0.09 -7.75
N ALA A 143 -0.87 1.21 -8.48
CA ALA A 143 -1.97 1.68 -9.34
C ALA A 143 -2.37 0.64 -10.39
N SER A 144 -1.40 -0.08 -10.98
CA SER A 144 -1.67 -1.14 -11.94
C SER A 144 -2.43 -2.33 -11.32
N GLN A 145 -2.22 -2.63 -10.03
CA GLN A 145 -3.03 -3.65 -9.34
C GLN A 145 -4.50 -3.21 -9.22
N LEU A 146 -4.76 -1.97 -8.82
CA LEU A 146 -6.13 -1.44 -8.77
C LEU A 146 -6.79 -1.40 -10.15
N ALA A 147 -6.03 -1.12 -11.21
CA ALA A 147 -6.53 -1.14 -12.57
C ALA A 147 -7.04 -2.53 -13.00
N ARG A 148 -6.59 -3.62 -12.39
CA ARG A 148 -7.11 -4.98 -12.63
C ARG A 148 -8.56 -5.13 -12.18
N LEU A 149 -8.95 -4.49 -11.04
CA LEU A 149 -10.35 -4.45 -10.58
C LEU A 149 -11.22 -3.71 -11.60
N ARG A 150 -10.75 -2.53 -12.06
CA ARG A 150 -11.43 -1.74 -13.08
C ARG A 150 -11.64 -2.50 -14.40
N ALA A 151 -10.62 -3.24 -14.84
CA ALA A 151 -10.69 -4.07 -16.04
C ALA A 151 -11.69 -5.23 -15.93
N ARG A 152 -11.96 -5.69 -14.69
CA ARG A 152 -12.97 -6.73 -14.40
C ARG A 152 -14.34 -6.15 -14.02
N GLN A 153 -14.50 -4.82 -14.10
CA GLN A 153 -15.73 -4.12 -13.74
C GLN A 153 -16.18 -4.34 -12.30
N ILE A 154 -15.21 -4.66 -11.40
CA ILE A 154 -15.45 -4.72 -9.96
C ILE A 154 -15.41 -3.27 -9.44
N PRO A 155 -16.50 -2.74 -8.88
CA PRO A 155 -16.55 -1.39 -8.36
C PRO A 155 -15.51 -1.20 -7.25
N LEU A 156 -14.72 -0.12 -7.35
CA LEU A 156 -13.71 0.28 -6.39
C LEU A 156 -14.10 1.59 -5.73
N THR A 157 -14.34 1.55 -4.43
CA THR A 157 -14.39 2.74 -3.57
C THR A 157 -13.03 2.90 -2.90
N VAL A 158 -12.48 4.11 -2.93
CA VAL A 158 -11.26 4.44 -2.16
C VAL A 158 -11.64 5.44 -1.09
N ALA A 159 -11.32 5.14 0.15
CA ALA A 159 -11.48 6.04 1.30
C ALA A 159 -10.11 6.52 1.78
N VAL A 160 -9.98 7.84 1.92
CA VAL A 160 -8.75 8.50 2.37
C VAL A 160 -9.04 9.22 3.68
N ASP A 161 -8.66 8.60 4.80
CA ASP A 161 -8.92 9.19 6.12
C ASP A 161 -7.86 10.22 6.52
N LYS A 162 -6.61 10.09 6.02
CA LYS A 162 -5.50 10.99 6.38
C LYS A 162 -4.80 11.60 5.17
N VAL A 163 -4.28 10.80 4.26
CA VAL A 163 -3.49 11.29 3.13
C VAL A 163 -3.52 10.35 1.93
N ALA A 164 -3.70 10.92 0.73
CA ALA A 164 -3.40 10.29 -0.56
C ALA A 164 -2.81 11.34 -1.49
N ALA A 165 -1.49 11.51 -1.44
CA ALA A 165 -0.77 12.54 -2.18
C ALA A 165 0.25 11.91 -3.14
N SER A 166 0.54 12.61 -4.25
CA SER A 166 1.52 12.14 -5.25
C SER A 166 1.21 10.69 -5.73
N GLY A 167 2.12 9.73 -5.47
CA GLY A 167 1.88 8.31 -5.75
C GLY A 167 0.60 7.76 -5.09
N GLY A 168 0.24 8.24 -3.89
CA GLY A 168 -1.03 7.90 -3.24
C GLY A 168 -2.24 8.37 -4.07
N TYR A 169 -2.19 9.58 -4.63
CA TYR A 169 -3.26 10.05 -5.52
C TYR A 169 -3.25 9.33 -6.88
N MET A 170 -2.08 8.88 -7.35
CA MET A 170 -2.00 7.99 -8.53
C MET A 170 -2.81 6.71 -8.34
N MET A 171 -2.85 6.18 -7.12
CA MET A 171 -3.72 5.05 -6.77
C MET A 171 -5.17 5.48 -6.57
N ALA A 172 -5.41 6.54 -5.80
CA ALA A 172 -6.75 7.01 -5.44
C ALA A 172 -7.61 7.36 -6.67
N CYS A 173 -7.02 7.96 -7.70
CA CYS A 173 -7.75 8.40 -8.90
C CYS A 173 -8.41 7.26 -9.69
N LEU A 174 -8.03 5.98 -9.46
CA LEU A 174 -8.66 4.81 -10.09
C LEU A 174 -10.04 4.47 -9.51
N ALA A 175 -10.42 5.07 -8.39
CA ALA A 175 -11.70 4.82 -7.74
C ALA A 175 -12.88 5.07 -8.69
N ASN A 176 -13.95 4.27 -8.56
CA ASN A 176 -15.27 4.61 -9.08
C ASN A 176 -15.91 5.69 -8.19
N GLU A 177 -15.67 5.58 -6.88
CA GLU A 177 -16.08 6.51 -5.86
C GLU A 177 -14.89 6.79 -4.94
N LEU A 178 -14.47 8.05 -4.87
CA LEU A 178 -13.36 8.50 -4.03
C LEU A 178 -13.90 9.40 -2.93
N ILE A 179 -13.77 8.95 -1.69
CA ILE A 179 -14.18 9.72 -0.52
C ILE A 179 -12.96 10.07 0.32
N ALA A 180 -13.02 11.19 1.02
CA ALA A 180 -11.95 11.58 1.94
C ALA A 180 -12.49 12.30 3.16
N ALA A 181 -11.82 12.12 4.31
CA ALA A 181 -12.12 12.86 5.52
C ALA A 181 -11.92 14.38 5.32
N PRO A 182 -12.62 15.24 6.08
CA PRO A 182 -12.58 16.70 5.87
C PRO A 182 -11.16 17.30 5.84
N PHE A 183 -10.25 16.78 6.65
CA PHE A 183 -8.85 17.22 6.77
C PHE A 183 -7.84 16.29 6.10
N ALA A 184 -8.28 15.28 5.39
CA ALA A 184 -7.38 14.43 4.61
C ALA A 184 -6.64 15.28 3.56
N ILE A 185 -5.38 14.96 3.34
CA ILE A 185 -4.51 15.67 2.38
C ILE A 185 -4.50 14.91 1.06
N LEU A 186 -4.86 15.59 -0.04
CA LEU A 186 -4.91 15.00 -1.37
C LEU A 186 -4.15 15.87 -2.39
N GLY A 187 -3.83 15.28 -3.52
CA GLY A 187 -3.19 16.00 -4.63
C GLY A 187 -1.69 15.77 -4.70
N SER A 188 -0.88 16.83 -4.62
CA SER A 188 0.57 16.75 -4.86
C SER A 188 0.88 16.07 -6.21
N VAL A 189 0.11 16.44 -7.25
CA VAL A 189 0.30 15.91 -8.61
C VAL A 189 1.51 16.61 -9.24
N GLY A 190 2.67 16.03 -8.99
CA GLY A 190 3.95 16.56 -9.42
C GLY A 190 5.05 15.52 -9.33
N VAL A 191 6.24 15.83 -9.85
CA VAL A 191 7.41 14.94 -9.81
C VAL A 191 8.61 15.74 -9.31
N ILE A 192 9.34 15.18 -8.37
CA ILE A 192 10.56 15.76 -7.82
C ILE A 192 11.73 14.84 -8.15
N GLY A 193 12.84 15.44 -8.59
CA GLY A 193 14.15 14.80 -8.65
C GLY A 193 15.15 15.67 -7.91
N ALA A 194 15.77 15.14 -6.86
CA ALA A 194 16.76 15.84 -6.07
C ALA A 194 18.03 15.01 -5.96
N LEU A 195 19.17 15.66 -6.21
CA LEU A 195 20.48 15.03 -6.20
C LEU A 195 21.49 16.02 -5.63
N PRO A 196 22.24 15.72 -4.56
CA PRO A 196 23.39 16.51 -4.15
C PRO A 196 24.51 16.35 -5.17
N ASN A 197 25.36 17.39 -5.35
CA ASN A 197 26.55 17.29 -6.18
C ASN A 197 27.79 17.66 -5.36
N PHE A 198 28.76 16.76 -5.32
CA PHE A 198 30.01 16.88 -4.58
C PHE A 198 31.23 17.12 -5.47
N ASN A 199 31.04 17.45 -6.75
CA ASN A 199 32.15 17.59 -7.70
C ASN A 199 33.15 18.64 -7.24
N GLU A 200 32.70 19.85 -6.87
CA GLU A 200 33.59 20.94 -6.41
C GLU A 200 34.36 20.53 -5.14
N LEU A 201 33.74 19.83 -4.21
CA LEU A 201 34.39 19.30 -3.01
C LEU A 201 35.51 18.35 -3.37
N LEU A 202 35.29 17.41 -4.27
CA LEU A 202 36.32 16.47 -4.73
C LEU A 202 37.48 17.21 -5.42
N GLN A 203 37.19 18.19 -6.26
CA GLN A 203 38.23 19.01 -6.90
C GLN A 203 39.08 19.77 -5.88
N GLN A 204 38.48 20.34 -4.82
CA GLN A 204 39.17 21.02 -3.75
C GLN A 204 40.19 20.11 -3.04
N TYR A 205 39.85 18.83 -2.88
CA TYR A 205 40.74 17.81 -2.30
C TYR A 205 41.64 17.13 -3.34
N ARG A 206 41.65 17.58 -4.60
CA ARG A 206 42.44 17.03 -5.70
C ARG A 206 42.09 15.54 -5.99
N ILE A 207 40.84 15.15 -5.74
CA ILE A 207 40.32 13.84 -6.06
C ILE A 207 39.67 13.91 -7.43
N ARG A 208 40.11 13.06 -8.37
CA ARG A 208 39.50 12.96 -9.71
C ARG A 208 38.45 11.85 -9.68
N TYR A 209 37.29 12.17 -10.20
CA TYR A 209 36.21 11.20 -10.44
C TYR A 209 36.16 10.92 -11.94
N GLU A 210 36.24 9.65 -12.32
CA GLU A 210 36.15 9.19 -13.69
C GLU A 210 34.91 8.34 -13.86
N GLU A 211 34.10 8.64 -14.84
CA GLU A 211 32.89 7.92 -15.18
C GLU A 211 32.87 7.65 -16.70
N HIS A 212 32.66 6.41 -17.07
CA HIS A 212 32.59 5.97 -18.46
C HIS A 212 31.19 5.42 -18.73
N THR A 213 30.46 6.05 -19.64
CA THR A 213 29.12 5.60 -20.03
C THR A 213 29.09 5.20 -21.50
N ALA A 214 28.22 4.26 -21.84
CA ALA A 214 27.85 3.95 -23.21
C ALA A 214 26.37 4.24 -23.40
N GLY A 215 26.05 5.06 -24.42
CA GLY A 215 24.72 5.60 -24.66
C GLY A 215 24.62 7.06 -24.23
N GLU A 216 24.17 7.91 -25.14
CA GLU A 216 24.16 9.39 -25.02
C GLU A 216 23.39 9.89 -23.79
N HIS A 217 22.30 9.22 -23.44
CA HIS A 217 21.43 9.61 -22.31
C HIS A 217 21.43 8.59 -21.18
N LYS A 218 22.54 7.82 -21.02
CA LYS A 218 22.62 6.79 -19.96
C LYS A 218 22.57 7.40 -18.57
N ARG A 219 23.02 8.66 -18.44
CA ARG A 219 23.01 9.44 -17.22
C ARG A 219 22.77 10.90 -17.55
N SER A 220 21.85 11.55 -16.84
CA SER A 220 21.56 12.97 -16.96
C SER A 220 22.29 13.79 -15.89
N LEU A 221 22.22 13.38 -14.61
CA LEU A 221 22.95 14.03 -13.51
C LEU A 221 23.80 13.02 -12.74
N THR A 222 24.90 13.50 -12.15
CA THR A 222 25.84 12.71 -11.34
C THR A 222 26.11 13.36 -9.98
N LEU A 223 26.37 12.52 -8.96
CA LEU A 223 26.74 12.96 -7.62
C LEU A 223 28.15 13.55 -7.56
N PHE A 224 29.09 13.02 -8.33
CA PHE A 224 30.51 13.28 -8.17
C PHE A 224 31.17 13.89 -9.40
N GLY A 225 30.61 13.67 -10.57
CA GLY A 225 31.05 14.28 -11.81
C GLY A 225 30.54 15.71 -11.98
N GLU A 226 31.03 16.39 -13.01
CA GLU A 226 30.51 17.67 -13.42
C GLU A 226 29.13 17.50 -14.07
N ASN A 227 28.16 18.33 -13.66
CA ASN A 227 26.87 18.43 -14.28
C ASN A 227 26.82 19.66 -15.21
N THR A 228 26.71 19.43 -16.49
CA THR A 228 26.61 20.48 -17.49
C THR A 228 25.19 21.04 -17.59
N ASP A 229 24.98 22.13 -18.29
CA ASP A 229 23.65 22.67 -18.55
C ASP A 229 22.82 21.72 -19.45
N ALA A 230 23.47 20.99 -20.34
CA ALA A 230 22.83 19.96 -21.16
C ALA A 230 22.30 18.81 -20.28
N ASP A 231 23.09 18.35 -19.30
CA ASP A 231 22.67 17.30 -18.35
C ASP A 231 21.48 17.76 -17.51
N ARG A 232 21.49 19.02 -17.03
CA ARG A 232 20.37 19.61 -16.30
C ARG A 232 19.11 19.72 -17.17
N GLN A 233 19.28 20.07 -18.44
CA GLN A 233 18.17 20.15 -19.38
C GLN A 233 17.57 18.76 -19.65
N GLN A 234 18.41 17.75 -19.86
CA GLN A 234 17.98 16.37 -20.03
C GLN A 234 17.21 15.89 -18.81
N PHE A 235 17.71 16.12 -17.61
CA PHE A 235 17.04 15.73 -16.36
C PHE A 235 15.67 16.40 -16.21
N ARG A 236 15.56 17.70 -16.52
CA ARG A 236 14.25 18.39 -16.52
C ARG A 236 13.30 17.79 -17.55
N HIS A 237 13.80 17.38 -18.70
CA HIS A 237 12.99 16.72 -19.72
C HIS A 237 12.44 15.37 -19.20
N GLU A 238 13.26 14.56 -18.53
CA GLU A 238 12.85 13.29 -17.92
C GLU A 238 11.75 13.49 -16.86
N LEU A 239 11.89 14.50 -16.00
CA LEU A 239 10.86 14.89 -15.05
C LEU A 239 9.56 15.32 -15.73
N ALA A 240 9.65 16.11 -16.81
CA ALA A 240 8.48 16.56 -17.57
C ALA A 240 7.74 15.37 -18.22
N VAL A 241 8.46 14.43 -18.82
CA VAL A 241 7.87 13.20 -19.39
C VAL A 241 7.15 12.40 -18.32
N THR A 242 7.78 12.24 -17.15
CA THR A 242 7.16 11.51 -16.02
C THR A 242 5.90 12.22 -15.51
N HIS A 243 5.93 13.54 -15.41
CA HIS A 243 4.79 14.35 -15.01
C HIS A 243 3.65 14.26 -16.02
N ASP A 244 3.94 14.26 -17.32
CA ASP A 244 2.93 14.09 -18.37
C ASP A 244 2.30 12.69 -18.33
N LEU A 245 3.08 11.64 -18.05
CA LEU A 245 2.54 10.30 -17.83
C LEU A 245 1.58 10.27 -16.63
N PHE A 246 1.93 10.94 -15.54
CA PHE A 246 1.07 11.03 -14.36
C PHE A 246 -0.23 11.80 -14.67
N LYS A 247 -0.15 12.95 -15.33
CA LYS A 247 -1.33 13.71 -15.77
C LYS A 247 -2.24 12.87 -16.66
N ASN A 248 -1.68 12.14 -17.61
CA ASN A 248 -2.45 11.30 -18.52
C ASN A 248 -3.10 10.11 -17.81
N HIS A 249 -2.43 9.55 -16.80
CA HIS A 249 -3.01 8.53 -15.94
C HIS A 249 -4.26 9.06 -15.20
N ILE A 250 -4.18 10.23 -14.58
CA ILE A 250 -5.32 10.85 -13.90
C ILE A 250 -6.44 11.19 -14.89
N ARG A 251 -6.15 11.81 -16.04
CA ARG A 251 -7.16 12.09 -17.07
C ARG A 251 -7.95 10.88 -17.50
N ARG A 252 -7.30 9.72 -17.55
CA ARG A 252 -7.96 8.46 -17.95
C ARG A 252 -9.03 8.01 -16.96
N TYR A 253 -8.79 8.18 -15.66
CA TYR A 253 -9.69 7.66 -14.62
C TYR A 253 -10.59 8.75 -14.01
N ARG A 254 -10.19 10.02 -14.10
CA ARG A 254 -10.92 11.19 -13.60
C ARG A 254 -11.10 12.24 -14.73
N PRO A 255 -11.84 11.91 -15.81
CA PRO A 255 -11.97 12.80 -16.96
C PRO A 255 -12.68 14.12 -16.67
N GLN A 256 -13.42 14.20 -15.55
CA GLN A 256 -14.10 15.41 -15.09
C GLN A 256 -13.15 16.43 -14.42
N LEU A 257 -11.90 16.03 -14.14
CA LEU A 257 -10.93 16.86 -13.44
C LEU A 257 -10.19 17.78 -14.42
N ASP A 258 -10.11 19.07 -14.10
CA ASP A 258 -9.19 19.97 -14.80
C ASP A 258 -7.75 19.70 -14.34
N ILE A 259 -7.10 18.80 -15.05
CA ILE A 259 -5.78 18.30 -14.65
C ILE A 259 -4.72 19.41 -14.69
N ASP A 260 -4.82 20.37 -15.58
CA ASP A 260 -3.81 21.42 -15.72
C ASP A 260 -3.91 22.44 -14.58
N ALA A 261 -5.09 22.63 -14.01
CA ALA A 261 -5.29 23.41 -12.78
C ALA A 261 -4.79 22.68 -11.51
N ILE A 262 -4.79 21.34 -11.53
CA ILE A 262 -4.49 20.51 -10.35
C ILE A 262 -3.04 19.99 -10.36
N ALA A 263 -2.44 19.79 -11.52
CA ALA A 263 -1.11 19.20 -11.64
C ALA A 263 0.02 20.24 -11.43
N THR A 264 -0.10 21.04 -10.39
CA THR A 264 0.85 22.08 -9.98
C THR A 264 1.78 21.64 -8.85
N GLY A 265 1.54 20.46 -8.28
CA GLY A 265 2.26 19.95 -7.12
C GLY A 265 1.66 20.39 -5.78
N GLU A 266 0.56 21.13 -5.79
CA GLU A 266 -0.15 21.56 -4.58
C GLU A 266 -0.94 20.43 -3.95
N THR A 267 -1.31 20.62 -2.67
CA THR A 267 -2.18 19.72 -1.91
C THR A 267 -3.43 20.44 -1.46
N TRP A 268 -4.52 19.69 -1.28
CA TRP A 268 -5.82 20.20 -0.81
C TRP A 268 -6.34 19.34 0.33
N TYR A 269 -7.00 19.98 1.28
CA TYR A 269 -7.78 19.25 2.29
C TYR A 269 -9.06 18.67 1.68
N GLY A 270 -9.61 17.60 2.27
CA GLY A 270 -10.81 16.93 1.76
C GLY A 270 -11.96 17.87 1.40
N VAL A 271 -12.24 18.87 2.23
CA VAL A 271 -13.27 19.90 1.95
C VAL A 271 -12.97 20.74 0.70
N GLN A 272 -11.72 21.01 0.41
CA GLN A 272 -11.28 21.72 -0.80
C GLN A 272 -11.18 20.78 -2.00
N ALA A 273 -10.81 19.53 -1.73
CA ALA A 273 -10.63 18.50 -2.76
C ALA A 273 -11.96 18.15 -3.46
N VAL A 274 -13.10 18.19 -2.75
CA VAL A 274 -14.41 17.99 -3.36
C VAL A 274 -14.80 19.17 -4.26
N GLU A 275 -14.49 20.40 -3.86
CA GLU A 275 -14.74 21.59 -4.68
C GLU A 275 -13.93 21.57 -5.98
N ASN A 276 -12.68 21.11 -5.89
CA ASN A 276 -11.77 20.93 -7.03
C ASN A 276 -12.01 19.62 -7.80
N ARG A 277 -13.01 18.82 -7.44
CA ARG A 277 -13.37 17.52 -8.05
C ARG A 277 -12.27 16.46 -7.98
N LEU A 278 -11.31 16.64 -7.09
CA LEU A 278 -10.30 15.61 -6.78
C LEU A 278 -10.94 14.37 -6.17
N ILE A 279 -12.00 14.57 -5.36
CA ILE A 279 -12.81 13.51 -4.74
C ILE A 279 -14.29 13.69 -5.07
N ASP A 280 -15.09 12.67 -4.81
CA ASP A 280 -16.51 12.66 -5.10
C ASP A 280 -17.35 13.15 -3.91
N ALA A 281 -16.91 12.82 -2.67
CA ALA A 281 -17.60 13.23 -1.45
C ALA A 281 -16.65 13.34 -0.26
N VAL A 282 -17.06 14.12 0.75
CA VAL A 282 -16.41 14.16 2.06
C VAL A 282 -17.05 13.08 2.93
N GLY A 283 -16.21 12.23 3.54
CA GLY A 283 -16.62 11.14 4.42
C GLY A 283 -15.43 10.31 4.87
N THR A 284 -15.61 9.47 5.89
CA THR A 284 -14.58 8.56 6.40
C THR A 284 -14.82 7.14 5.93
N SER A 285 -13.78 6.30 6.02
CA SER A 285 -13.92 4.85 5.78
C SER A 285 -14.89 4.22 6.76
N ASP A 286 -14.92 4.69 8.02
CA ASP A 286 -15.82 4.20 9.05
C ASP A 286 -17.29 4.52 8.71
N ASP A 287 -17.58 5.74 8.24
CA ASP A 287 -18.95 6.10 7.80
C ASP A 287 -19.41 5.22 6.64
N TYR A 288 -18.51 4.94 5.69
CA TYR A 288 -18.82 4.06 4.56
C TYR A 288 -19.12 2.63 5.04
N ILE A 289 -18.29 2.08 5.93
CA ILE A 289 -18.48 0.74 6.49
C ILE A 289 -19.81 0.67 7.24
N LEU A 290 -20.08 1.60 8.15
CA LEU A 290 -21.32 1.63 8.95
C LEU A 290 -22.59 1.74 8.07
N ALA A 291 -22.54 2.52 7.00
CA ALA A 291 -23.64 2.66 6.06
C ALA A 291 -23.98 1.34 5.31
N HIS A 292 -23.01 0.42 5.19
CA HIS A 292 -23.17 -0.81 4.43
C HIS A 292 -23.34 -2.08 5.29
N LEU A 293 -23.19 -1.99 6.62
CA LEU A 293 -23.26 -3.13 7.54
C LEU A 293 -24.51 -4.01 7.38
N HIS A 294 -25.67 -3.40 7.13
CA HIS A 294 -26.92 -4.13 7.02
C HIS A 294 -27.21 -4.65 5.62
N SER A 295 -26.64 -4.05 4.59
CA SER A 295 -26.93 -4.37 3.19
C SER A 295 -25.91 -5.28 2.52
N HIS A 296 -24.71 -5.39 3.08
CA HIS A 296 -23.59 -6.14 2.51
C HIS A 296 -22.91 -7.01 3.56
N GLN A 297 -22.24 -8.06 3.09
CA GLN A 297 -21.25 -8.80 3.87
C GLN A 297 -19.89 -8.10 3.68
N LEU A 298 -19.32 -7.58 4.76
CA LEU A 298 -18.03 -6.89 4.75
C LEU A 298 -16.93 -7.84 5.20
N LEU A 299 -15.97 -8.08 4.32
CA LEU A 299 -14.86 -9.01 4.52
C LEU A 299 -13.55 -8.22 4.45
N GLN A 300 -12.90 -8.03 5.58
CA GLN A 300 -11.59 -7.41 5.63
C GLN A 300 -10.50 -8.47 5.41
N LEU A 301 -9.54 -8.15 4.53
CA LEU A 301 -8.38 -8.98 4.27
C LEU A 301 -7.19 -8.36 5.01
N GLU A 302 -6.81 -8.95 6.15
CA GLU A 302 -5.73 -8.47 7.02
C GLU A 302 -4.43 -9.23 6.74
N GLU A 303 -3.28 -8.57 6.94
CA GLU A 303 -1.97 -9.22 6.97
C GLU A 303 -1.79 -9.93 8.31
N HIS A 304 -1.10 -11.07 8.30
CA HIS A 304 -0.73 -11.81 9.52
C HIS A 304 0.36 -11.11 10.32
#